data_5422f4ebfb7826c05a4f882084204875
#
_entry.id   5422f4ebfb7826c05a4f882084204875
#
_cell.length_a   1.000
_cell.length_b   1.000
_cell.length_c   1.000
_cell.angle_alpha   90.00
_cell.angle_beta   90.00
_cell.angle_gamma   90.00
#
_symmetry.space_group_name_H-M   'P 1'
#
loop_
_entity.id
_entity.type
_entity.pdbx_description
1 polymer ?
#
loop_
_entity_poly.entity_id
_entity_poly.type
_entity_poly.pdbx_seq_one_letter_code
_entity_poly.pdbx_strand_id
1 'polypeptide(L)' 'MSNIKSSTDLRNNYNEVSTFCHENREPVYITKNGKGDLAVMSIETYEMKDIRQDIADGKI' A
#
# COMPACT_ATOMS: atom_id res chain seq x y z
N MET A 1 1.95 4.41 15.53
CA MET A 1 1.49 5.21 14.42
C MET A 1 0.55 4.40 13.54
N SER A 2 -0.49 5.03 13.04
CA SER A 2 -1.49 4.34 12.27
C SER A 2 -1.09 4.18 10.81
N ASN A 3 -1.25 2.99 10.28
CA ASN A 3 -1.02 2.74 8.86
C ASN A 3 -2.33 2.87 8.06
N ILE A 4 -3.27 3.59 8.61
CA ILE A 4 -4.58 3.73 8.00
C ILE A 4 -4.74 5.15 7.49
N LYS A 5 -5.10 5.29 6.23
CA LYS A 5 -5.34 6.57 5.60
C LYS A 5 -6.63 6.50 4.81
N SER A 6 -7.23 7.66 4.59
CA SER A 6 -8.43 7.72 3.76
C SER A 6 -8.05 7.76 2.30
N SER A 7 -9.05 7.49 1.44
CA SER A 7 -8.82 7.60 0.00
C SER A 7 -8.48 9.03 -0.39
N THR A 8 -9.05 10.00 0.32
CA THR A 8 -8.74 11.40 0.07
C THR A 8 -7.29 11.71 0.40
N ASP A 9 -6.79 11.15 1.52
CA ASP A 9 -5.40 11.34 1.88
C ASP A 9 -4.48 10.74 0.83
N LEU A 10 -4.80 9.58 0.31
CA LEU A 10 -3.98 8.96 -0.72
C LEU A 10 -3.92 9.87 -1.95
N ARG A 11 -5.06 10.41 -2.36
CA ARG A 11 -5.11 11.25 -3.54
C ARG A 11 -4.35 12.54 -3.34
N ASN A 12 -4.49 13.17 -2.18
CA ASN A 12 -3.92 14.50 -1.95
C ASN A 12 -2.49 14.45 -1.47
N ASN A 13 -2.08 13.35 -0.83
CA ASN A 13 -0.76 13.25 -0.22
C ASN A 13 -0.05 11.99 -0.69
N TYR A 14 -0.15 11.72 -1.98
CA TYR A 14 0.41 10.49 -2.54
C TYR A 14 1.88 10.33 -2.19
N ASN A 15 2.66 11.42 -2.32
CA ASN A 15 4.09 11.33 -2.09
C ASN A 15 4.42 10.93 -0.66
N GLU A 16 3.66 11.43 0.31
CA GLU A 16 3.87 11.06 1.70
C GLU A 16 3.56 9.59 1.94
N VAL A 17 2.47 9.12 1.35
CA VAL A 17 2.09 7.72 1.48
C VAL A 17 3.16 6.83 0.85
N SER A 18 3.61 7.21 -0.33
CA SER A 18 4.65 6.46 -1.03
C SER A 18 5.93 6.40 -0.20
N THR A 19 6.36 7.53 0.35
CA THR A 19 7.56 7.59 1.16
C THR A 19 7.43 6.68 2.38
N PHE A 20 6.28 6.73 3.04
CA PHE A 20 6.05 5.87 4.19
C PHE A 20 6.17 4.39 3.80
N CYS A 21 5.55 4.02 2.68
CA CYS A 21 5.59 2.63 2.23
C CYS A 21 7.01 2.16 1.93
N HIS A 22 7.82 3.03 1.34
CA HIS A 22 9.19 2.67 1.02
C HIS A 22 10.08 2.61 2.25
N GLU A 23 9.89 3.54 3.18
CA GLU A 23 10.77 3.62 4.34
C GLU A 23 10.45 2.57 5.38
N ASN A 24 9.18 2.27 5.57
CA ASN A 24 8.78 1.36 6.62
C ASN A 24 8.53 -0.05 6.14
N ARG A 25 8.45 -0.24 4.84
CA ARG A 25 8.23 -1.55 4.23
C ARG A 25 6.99 -2.23 4.78
N GLU A 26 5.96 -1.44 5.00
CA GLU A 26 4.69 -1.90 5.51
C GLU A 26 3.57 -1.37 4.65
N PRO A 27 2.46 -2.10 4.56
CA PRO A 27 1.33 -1.60 3.79
C PRO A 27 0.62 -0.47 4.54
N VAL A 28 -0.01 0.40 3.75
CA VAL A 28 -0.93 1.40 4.27
C VAL A 28 -2.31 0.98 3.83
N TYR A 29 -3.22 0.92 4.78
CA TYR A 29 -4.59 0.50 4.49
C TYR A 29 -5.43 1.73 4.18
N ILE A 30 -6.07 1.71 3.04
CA ILE A 30 -6.86 2.83 2.57
C ILE A 30 -8.32 2.54 2.83
N THR A 31 -8.99 3.49 3.48
CA THR A 31 -10.39 3.35 3.77
C THR A 31 -11.19 4.29 2.88
N LYS A 32 -12.42 3.91 2.65
CA LYS A 32 -13.38 4.74 1.93
C LYS A 32 -14.70 4.65 2.66
N ASN A 33 -15.24 5.82 3.05
CA ASN A 33 -16.50 5.87 3.82
C ASN A 33 -16.40 5.05 5.11
N GLY A 34 -15.24 5.08 5.74
CA GLY A 34 -15.04 4.41 7.02
C GLY A 34 -14.82 2.92 6.91
N LYS A 35 -14.70 2.38 5.70
CA LYS A 35 -14.50 0.94 5.52
C LYS A 35 -13.19 0.69 4.80
N GLY A 36 -12.54 -0.43 5.13
CA GLY A 36 -11.34 -0.83 4.43
C GLY A 36 -11.64 -1.07 2.96
N ASP A 37 -10.77 -0.52 2.11
CA ASP A 37 -10.98 -0.57 0.68
C ASP A 37 -9.76 -1.15 -0.03
N LEU A 38 -8.59 -0.61 0.25
CA LEU A 38 -7.37 -1.01 -0.44
C LEU A 38 -6.23 -1.19 0.54
N ALA A 39 -5.23 -1.93 0.13
CA ALA A 39 -3.93 -1.95 0.80
C ALA A 39 -2.90 -1.47 -0.22
N VAL A 40 -2.11 -0.50 0.17
CA VAL A 40 -1.10 0.11 -0.69
C VAL A 40 0.26 -0.17 -0.09
N MET A 41 1.19 -0.62 -0.91
CA MET A 41 2.53 -0.90 -0.42
C MET A 41 3.53 -0.74 -1.57
N SER A 42 4.81 -0.63 -1.21
CA SER A 42 5.84 -0.57 -2.23
C SER A 42 5.94 -1.92 -2.94
N ILE A 43 6.43 -1.88 -4.17
CA ILE A 43 6.63 -3.12 -4.92
C ILE A 43 7.58 -4.04 -4.18
N GLU A 44 8.61 -3.48 -3.55
CA GLU A 44 9.55 -4.28 -2.77
C GLU A 44 8.84 -5.05 -1.66
N THR A 45 7.97 -4.35 -0.93
CA THR A 45 7.24 -4.98 0.17
C THR A 45 6.33 -6.07 -0.37
N TYR A 46 5.65 -5.79 -1.46
CA TYR A 46 4.77 -6.75 -2.09
C TYR A 46 5.53 -8.03 -2.44
N GLU A 47 6.71 -7.88 -3.01
CA GLU A 47 7.50 -9.05 -3.43
C GLU A 47 8.02 -9.86 -2.24
N MET A 48 8.20 -9.21 -1.11
CA MET A 48 8.71 -9.88 0.08
C MET A 48 7.65 -10.67 0.82
N LYS A 49 6.38 -10.56 0.43
CA LYS A 49 5.28 -11.19 1.17
C LYS A 49 4.75 -12.38 0.40
N ASP A 50 5.44 -13.36 0.13
CA ASP A 50 4.93 -14.62 -0.42
C ASP A 50 3.81 -14.49 -1.45
N ILE A 51 3.73 -13.34 -2.10
CA ILE A 51 2.74 -13.12 -3.15
C ILE A 51 3.42 -12.87 -4.48
N ARG A 52 4.72 -12.92 -4.50
CA ARG A 52 5.46 -12.67 -5.72
C ARG A 52 5.27 -13.75 -6.76
N GLN A 53 4.65 -14.84 -6.37
CA GLN A 53 4.29 -15.87 -7.32
C GLN A 53 3.42 -15.30 -8.43
N ASP A 54 2.52 -14.39 -8.07
CA ASP A 54 1.68 -13.76 -9.07
C ASP A 54 2.50 -12.92 -10.03
N ILE A 55 3.55 -12.29 -9.52
CA ILE A 55 4.44 -11.50 -10.37
C ILE A 55 5.21 -12.44 -11.29
N ALA A 56 5.72 -13.53 -10.76
CA ALA A 56 6.49 -14.48 -11.53
C ALA A 56 5.64 -15.07 -12.65
N ASP A 57 4.34 -15.20 -12.41
CA ASP A 57 3.43 -15.73 -13.42
C ASP A 57 3.00 -14.67 -14.41
N GLY A 58 3.50 -13.46 -14.29
CA GLY A 58 3.20 -12.41 -15.25
C GLY A 58 1.83 -11.80 -15.09
N LYS A 59 1.25 -11.89 -13.91
CA LYS A 59 -0.10 -11.37 -13.69
C LYS A 59 -0.12 -9.89 -13.34
N ILE A 60 1.02 -9.30 -13.16
CA ILE A 60 1.12 -7.89 -12.82
C ILE A 60 1.82 -7.12 -13.92
#